data_f9ca64d757cc7be7b8d4f592acecc266
#
_entry.id   f9ca64d757cc7be7b8d4f592acecc266
#
_cell.length_a   1.000
_cell.length_b   1.000
_cell.length_c   1.000
_cell.angle_alpha   90.00
_cell.angle_beta   90.00
_cell.angle_gamma   90.00
#
_symmetry.space_group_name_H-M   'P 1'
#
loop_
_entity.id
_entity.type
_entity.pdbx_description
1 polymer ?
#
loop_
_entity_poly.entity_id
_entity_poly.type
_entity_poly.pdbx_seq_one_letter_code
_entity_poly.pdbx_strand_id
1 'polypeptide(L)'
;MIRDLVIVGSGPAGYTAAIYASRAQLNPVQYEGSVTAGGALMTTTEVENFPGFVDGVMGPVLMEDMRKQAARFGTELITDDVVEMDLKGDIKTIKDGSGNVVQARAVILAMGSAYKKIGLVNEDRLSGRGVSWCATCDGFFFRDQTIAVVGGGDSAVEEATFLTKFASKVVLIHRRD
;
A
#
# COMPACT_ATOMS: atom_id res chain seq x y z
N MET A 1 15.08 24.93 -5.91
CA MET A 1 16.17 23.98 -5.55
C MET A 1 15.78 22.60 -6.10
N ILE A 2 16.68 21.90 -6.78
CA ILE A 2 16.41 20.54 -7.26
C ILE A 2 16.69 19.56 -6.12
N ARG A 3 15.74 18.69 -5.80
CA ARG A 3 15.86 17.63 -4.79
C ARG A 3 16.60 16.44 -5.39
N ASP A 4 17.31 15.69 -4.57
CA ASP A 4 17.92 14.44 -5.02
C ASP A 4 16.85 13.38 -5.22
N LEU A 5 15.84 13.32 -4.33
CA LEU A 5 14.79 12.31 -4.35
C LEU A 5 13.45 12.88 -3.88
N VAL A 6 12.39 12.53 -4.62
CA VAL A 6 10.99 12.65 -4.17
C VAL A 6 10.37 11.27 -4.07
N ILE A 7 9.61 11.03 -3.01
CA ILE A 7 8.85 9.79 -2.78
C ILE A 7 7.37 10.14 -2.80
N VAL A 8 6.59 9.42 -3.59
CA VAL A 8 5.14 9.61 -3.69
C VAL A 8 4.44 8.41 -3.10
N GLY A 9 3.73 8.65 -1.99
CA GLY A 9 3.01 7.64 -1.22
C GLY A 9 3.62 7.36 0.14
N SER A 10 2.77 7.04 1.10
CA SER A 10 3.07 6.91 2.53
C SER A 10 2.75 5.53 3.12
N GLY A 11 2.52 4.53 2.28
CA GLY A 11 2.43 3.15 2.74
C GLY A 11 3.78 2.61 3.26
N PRO A 12 3.84 1.35 3.71
CA PRO A 12 5.08 0.74 4.22
C PRO A 12 6.25 0.87 3.26
N ALA A 13 6.00 0.75 1.95
CA ALA A 13 7.04 0.91 0.92
C ALA A 13 7.59 2.33 0.88
N GLY A 14 6.71 3.34 0.96
CA GLY A 14 7.10 4.75 0.93
C GLY A 14 7.93 5.13 2.15
N TYR A 15 7.48 4.81 3.36
CA TYR A 15 8.25 5.11 4.57
C TYR A 15 9.55 4.31 4.64
N THR A 16 9.57 3.05 4.19
CA THR A 16 10.82 2.29 4.11
C THR A 16 11.82 2.98 3.18
N ALA A 17 11.38 3.40 1.99
CA ALA A 17 12.22 4.13 1.06
C ALA A 17 12.74 5.44 1.67
N ALA A 18 11.88 6.19 2.37
CA ALA A 18 12.22 7.45 3.03
C ALA A 18 13.28 7.26 4.12
N ILE A 19 13.12 6.24 4.97
CA ILE A 19 14.08 5.89 6.03
C ILE A 19 15.47 5.62 5.44
N TYR A 20 15.55 4.76 4.42
CA TYR A 20 16.83 4.41 3.83
C TYR A 20 17.45 5.56 3.03
N ALA A 21 16.65 6.32 2.29
CA ALA A 21 17.12 7.50 1.55
C ALA A 21 17.66 8.58 2.48
N SER A 22 16.98 8.85 3.61
CA SER A 22 17.44 9.80 4.60
C SER A 22 18.75 9.34 5.26
N ARG A 23 18.86 8.06 5.58
CA ARG A 23 20.12 7.47 6.11
C ARG A 23 21.27 7.54 5.11
N ALA A 24 20.98 7.52 3.82
CA ALA A 24 21.93 7.74 2.73
C ALA A 24 22.21 9.22 2.44
N GLN A 25 21.68 10.14 3.25
CA GLN A 25 21.82 11.60 3.13
C GLN A 25 21.30 12.19 1.81
N LEU A 26 20.27 11.56 1.22
CA LEU A 26 19.63 12.06 -0.02
C LEU A 26 18.59 13.14 0.27
N ASN A 27 18.34 13.50 1.53
CA ASN A 27 17.37 14.52 1.95
C ASN A 27 16.03 14.40 1.19
N PRO A 28 15.35 13.26 1.28
CA PRO A 28 14.15 13.01 0.49
C PRO A 28 12.98 13.88 0.93
N VAL A 29 12.15 14.26 -0.03
CA VAL A 29 10.81 14.80 0.19
C VAL A 29 9.81 13.68 -0.06
N GLN A 30 8.86 13.46 0.86
CA GLN A 30 7.83 12.43 0.74
C GLN A 30 6.44 13.06 0.78
N TYR A 31 5.65 12.83 -0.26
CA TYR A 31 4.24 13.18 -0.33
C TYR A 31 3.40 12.06 0.29
N GLU A 32 2.70 12.38 1.37
CA GLU A 32 1.98 11.40 2.17
C GLU A 32 0.52 11.18 1.74
N GLY A 33 -0.03 12.08 0.93
CA GLY A 33 -1.46 12.18 0.62
C GLY A 33 -2.18 13.14 1.57
N SER A 34 -3.28 13.74 1.06
CA SER A 34 -4.01 14.80 1.77
C SER A 34 -5.02 14.27 2.79
N VAL A 35 -5.54 13.04 2.60
CA VAL A 35 -6.64 12.49 3.40
C VAL A 35 -6.14 11.55 4.48
N THR A 36 -5.30 10.58 4.13
CA THR A 36 -4.84 9.57 5.09
C THR A 36 -3.39 9.19 4.78
N ALA A 37 -2.46 9.72 5.56
CA ALA A 37 -1.08 9.25 5.54
C ALA A 37 -1.00 7.82 6.10
N GLY A 38 -0.19 6.94 5.49
CA GLY A 38 0.00 5.56 5.94
C GLY A 38 -0.60 4.50 5.02
N GLY A 39 -1.43 4.89 4.04
CA GLY A 39 -1.97 4.00 3.03
C GLY A 39 -2.94 2.94 3.57
N ALA A 40 -3.00 1.78 2.92
CA ALA A 40 -4.00 0.74 3.21
C ALA A 40 -3.96 0.20 4.64
N LEU A 41 -2.80 0.21 5.31
CA LEU A 41 -2.69 -0.28 6.68
C LEU A 41 -3.36 0.62 7.73
N MET A 42 -3.71 1.87 7.36
CA MET A 42 -4.48 2.75 8.24
C MET A 42 -5.93 2.28 8.44
N THR A 43 -6.44 1.46 7.55
CA THR A 43 -7.81 0.93 7.59
C THR A 43 -7.89 -0.55 7.92
N THR A 44 -6.75 -1.18 8.24
CA THR A 44 -6.71 -2.59 8.69
C THR A 44 -6.65 -2.70 10.21
N THR A 45 -6.87 -3.89 10.71
CA THR A 45 -6.75 -4.25 12.11
C THR A 45 -5.31 -4.68 12.42
N GLU A 46 -5.13 -5.88 12.89
CA GLU A 46 -3.83 -6.46 13.22
C GLU A 46 -3.07 -6.89 11.97
N VAL A 47 -1.77 -6.59 11.96
CA VAL A 47 -0.82 -6.98 10.92
C VAL A 47 0.12 -8.01 11.54
N GLU A 48 -0.03 -9.28 11.17
CA GLU A 48 0.73 -10.40 11.73
C GLU A 48 1.98 -10.74 10.90
N ASN A 49 2.03 -10.26 9.66
CA ASN A 49 3.05 -10.63 8.68
C ASN A 49 4.11 -9.56 8.42
N PHE A 50 4.18 -8.51 9.26
CA PHE A 50 5.27 -7.54 9.19
C PHE A 50 6.43 -8.04 10.06
N PRO A 51 7.63 -8.28 9.50
CA PRO A 51 8.75 -8.84 10.26
C PRO A 51 9.15 -7.97 11.44
N GLY A 52 9.43 -8.60 12.59
CA GLY A 52 9.87 -7.93 13.82
C GLY A 52 8.77 -7.74 14.86
N PHE A 53 7.53 -8.05 14.55
CA PHE A 53 6.39 -8.01 15.47
C PHE A 53 5.85 -9.43 15.69
N VAL A 54 6.39 -10.12 16.68
CA VAL A 54 6.10 -11.56 16.96
C VAL A 54 4.62 -11.78 17.28
N ASP A 55 4.01 -10.84 18.00
CA ASP A 55 2.61 -10.91 18.44
C ASP A 55 1.68 -10.07 17.54
N GLY A 56 2.16 -9.66 16.34
CA GLY A 56 1.43 -8.75 15.48
C GLY A 56 1.50 -7.27 15.94
N VAL A 57 0.95 -6.39 15.14
CA VAL A 57 0.85 -4.95 15.43
C VAL A 57 -0.38 -4.36 14.75
N MET A 58 -1.07 -3.44 15.40
CA MET A 58 -2.16 -2.71 14.76
C MET A 58 -1.64 -1.88 13.58
N GLY A 59 -2.30 -1.99 12.43
CA GLY A 59 -1.87 -1.31 11.21
C GLY A 59 -1.62 0.20 11.39
N PRO A 60 -2.55 0.97 11.98
CA PRO A 60 -2.33 2.39 12.25
C PRO A 60 -1.13 2.67 13.15
N VAL A 61 -0.87 1.82 14.16
CA VAL A 61 0.29 1.96 15.06
C VAL A 61 1.58 1.76 14.29
N LEU A 62 1.66 0.70 13.48
CA LEU A 62 2.82 0.43 12.64
C LEU A 62 3.11 1.61 11.70
N MET A 63 2.09 2.16 11.05
CA MET A 63 2.27 3.25 10.11
C MET A 63 2.71 4.55 10.79
N GLU A 64 2.17 4.86 11.96
CA GLU A 64 2.59 6.01 12.74
C GLU A 64 4.06 5.88 13.21
N ASP A 65 4.47 4.69 13.62
CA ASP A 65 5.85 4.43 14.02
C ASP A 65 6.83 4.54 12.85
N MET A 66 6.46 4.02 11.67
CA MET A 66 7.25 4.17 10.45
C MET A 66 7.35 5.65 10.03
N ARG A 67 6.26 6.41 10.15
CA ARG A 67 6.22 7.85 9.89
C ARG A 67 7.18 8.61 10.79
N LYS A 68 7.10 8.37 12.10
CA LYS A 68 8.02 8.96 13.10
C LYS A 68 9.47 8.59 12.81
N GLN A 69 9.72 7.35 12.41
CA GLN A 69 11.06 6.89 12.08
C GLN A 69 11.63 7.62 10.85
N ALA A 70 10.82 7.80 9.78
CA ALA A 70 11.22 8.56 8.60
C ALA A 70 11.53 10.03 8.96
N ALA A 71 10.65 10.68 9.72
CA ALA A 71 10.85 12.05 10.20
C ALA A 71 12.13 12.19 11.07
N ARG A 72 12.36 11.22 11.97
CA ARG A 72 13.56 11.21 12.81
C ARG A 72 14.88 11.20 12.02
N PHE A 73 14.88 10.55 10.85
CA PHE A 73 16.04 10.53 9.96
C PHE A 73 16.13 11.73 9.03
N GLY A 74 15.16 12.66 9.08
CA GLY A 74 15.22 13.91 8.34
C GLY A 74 14.46 13.90 7.02
N THR A 75 13.53 12.94 6.80
CA THR A 75 12.62 13.02 5.67
C THR A 75 11.71 14.26 5.82
N GLU A 76 11.63 15.09 4.78
CA GLU A 76 10.63 16.16 4.69
C GLU A 76 9.28 15.54 4.28
N LEU A 77 8.32 15.53 5.20
CA LEU A 77 6.99 14.97 4.98
C LEU A 77 6.02 16.07 4.55
N ILE A 78 5.33 15.87 3.44
CA ILE A 78 4.34 16.80 2.89
C ILE A 78 2.97 16.10 2.87
N THR A 79 2.03 16.65 3.67
CA THR A 79 0.65 16.17 3.72
C THR A 79 -0.15 16.83 2.59
N ASP A 80 0.07 16.37 1.37
CA ASP A 80 -0.65 16.81 0.16
C ASP A 80 -0.63 15.68 -0.88
N ASP A 81 -1.53 15.77 -1.86
CA ASP A 81 -1.58 14.84 -2.98
C ASP A 81 -0.69 15.32 -4.13
N VAL A 82 -0.06 14.39 -4.82
CA VAL A 82 0.58 14.68 -6.11
C VAL A 82 -0.47 14.58 -7.20
N VAL A 83 -0.71 15.67 -7.92
CA VAL A 83 -1.76 15.76 -8.96
C VAL A 83 -1.23 15.70 -10.39
N GLU A 84 0.05 16.02 -10.58
CA GLU A 84 0.69 15.99 -11.89
C GLU A 84 2.17 15.63 -11.76
N MET A 85 2.68 14.83 -12.70
CA MET A 85 4.09 14.47 -12.76
C MET A 85 4.59 14.45 -14.20
N ASP A 86 5.74 15.08 -14.45
CA ASP A 86 6.57 14.82 -15.63
C ASP A 86 7.83 14.09 -15.19
N LEU A 87 7.92 12.82 -15.55
CA LEU A 87 9.03 11.94 -15.16
C LEU A 87 10.05 11.72 -16.29
N LYS A 88 9.95 12.49 -17.39
CA LYS A 88 10.88 12.40 -18.51
C LYS A 88 12.15 13.21 -18.23
N GLY A 89 13.21 12.86 -18.95
CA GLY A 89 14.50 13.56 -18.86
C GLY A 89 15.22 13.39 -17.51
N ASP A 90 16.27 14.16 -17.31
CA ASP A 90 17.13 14.06 -16.13
C ASP A 90 16.50 14.68 -14.89
N ILE A 91 15.74 15.75 -15.05
CA ILE A 91 15.02 16.43 -13.96
C ILE A 91 13.53 16.16 -14.10
N LYS A 92 12.96 15.55 -13.08
CA LYS A 92 11.54 15.26 -12.95
C LYS A 92 10.83 16.44 -12.29
N THR A 93 9.59 16.65 -12.68
CA THR A 93 8.75 17.71 -12.11
C THR A 93 7.51 17.09 -11.48
N ILE A 94 7.24 17.46 -10.24
CA ILE A 94 6.11 16.99 -9.44
C ILE A 94 5.31 18.20 -8.99
N LYS A 95 3.99 18.20 -9.23
CA LYS A 95 3.08 19.24 -8.79
C LYS A 95 2.10 18.68 -7.78
N ASP A 96 1.95 19.36 -6.66
CA ASP A 96 1.01 18.98 -5.61
C ASP A 96 -0.37 19.64 -5.76
N GLY A 97 -1.32 19.22 -4.94
CA GLY A 97 -2.69 19.72 -4.93
C GLY A 97 -2.80 21.20 -4.53
N SER A 98 -1.85 21.70 -3.77
CA SER A 98 -1.73 23.12 -3.39
C SER A 98 -1.14 23.99 -4.50
N GLY A 99 -0.68 23.38 -5.60
CA GLY A 99 -0.11 24.06 -6.76
C GLY A 99 1.40 24.30 -6.68
N ASN A 100 2.08 23.79 -5.64
CA ASN A 100 3.53 23.87 -5.57
C ASN A 100 4.18 22.91 -6.55
N VAL A 101 5.35 23.31 -7.07
CA VAL A 101 6.12 22.51 -8.02
C VAL A 101 7.48 22.18 -7.42
N VAL A 102 7.78 20.89 -7.33
CA VAL A 102 9.06 20.36 -6.87
C VAL A 102 9.78 19.69 -8.04
N GLN A 103 11.05 19.98 -8.18
CA GLN A 103 11.94 19.32 -9.14
C GLN A 103 12.85 18.32 -8.42
N ALA A 104 13.06 17.15 -9.04
CA ALA A 104 13.89 16.10 -8.48
C ALA A 104 14.72 15.37 -9.54
N ARG A 105 15.87 14.82 -9.12
CA ARG A 105 16.69 13.94 -9.95
C ARG A 105 16.10 12.55 -10.07
N ALA A 106 15.50 12.04 -8.98
CA ALA A 106 14.87 10.74 -8.92
C ALA A 106 13.50 10.80 -8.24
N VAL A 107 12.60 9.91 -8.63
CA VAL A 107 11.28 9.75 -8.01
C VAL A 107 11.03 8.27 -7.72
N ILE A 108 10.56 7.97 -6.50
CA ILE A 108 10.04 6.66 -6.12
C ILE A 108 8.52 6.75 -6.06
N LEU A 109 7.85 5.91 -6.85
CA LEU A 109 6.40 5.78 -6.82
C LEU A 109 6.03 4.62 -5.89
N ALA A 110 5.45 4.94 -4.74
CA ALA A 110 5.03 4.00 -3.70
C ALA A 110 3.54 4.18 -3.37
N MET A 111 2.73 4.40 -4.41
CA MET A 111 1.32 4.81 -4.30
C MET A 111 0.37 3.67 -3.95
N GLY A 112 0.88 2.43 -3.81
CA GLY A 112 0.07 1.25 -3.54
C GLY A 112 -0.83 0.87 -4.71
N SER A 113 -1.91 0.17 -4.40
CA SER A 113 -2.91 -0.26 -5.38
C SER A 113 -4.31 -0.19 -4.78
N ALA A 114 -5.31 -0.05 -5.63
CA ALA A 114 -6.71 -0.15 -5.23
C ALA A 114 -7.30 -1.46 -5.77
N TYR A 115 -8.16 -2.08 -4.99
CA TYR A 115 -8.87 -3.29 -5.39
C TYR A 115 -10.07 -2.94 -6.28
N LYS A 116 -10.36 -3.82 -7.24
CA LYS A 116 -11.64 -3.75 -7.96
C LYS A 116 -12.71 -4.42 -7.13
N LYS A 117 -13.67 -3.63 -6.67
CA LYS A 117 -14.86 -4.15 -6.00
C LYS A 117 -15.86 -4.71 -7.02
N ILE A 118 -16.59 -5.72 -6.60
CA ILE A 118 -17.69 -6.30 -7.41
C ILE A 118 -18.90 -5.36 -7.39
N GLY A 119 -19.06 -4.58 -6.30
CA GLY A 119 -20.15 -3.64 -6.09
C GLY A 119 -21.36 -4.29 -5.39
N LEU A 120 -21.13 -5.32 -4.58
CA LEU A 120 -22.18 -5.95 -3.79
C LEU A 120 -22.55 -5.10 -2.57
N VAL A 121 -23.84 -5.08 -2.20
CA VAL A 121 -24.40 -4.24 -1.12
C VAL A 121 -23.66 -4.38 0.23
N ASN A 122 -23.15 -5.57 0.53
CA ASN A 122 -22.48 -5.83 1.82
C ASN A 122 -20.96 -5.97 1.71
N GLU A 123 -20.37 -5.69 0.56
CA GLU A 123 -18.97 -5.93 0.28
C GLU A 123 -18.07 -5.19 1.27
N ASP A 124 -18.32 -3.89 1.48
CA ASP A 124 -17.55 -3.07 2.42
C ASP A 124 -17.78 -3.47 3.88
N ARG A 125 -19.02 -3.80 4.24
CA ARG A 125 -19.37 -4.23 5.61
C ARG A 125 -18.69 -5.53 6.00
N LEU A 126 -18.44 -6.40 5.03
CA LEU A 126 -17.84 -7.71 5.23
C LEU A 126 -16.33 -7.72 4.96
N SER A 127 -15.74 -6.57 4.65
CA SER A 127 -14.28 -6.44 4.51
C SER A 127 -13.56 -6.92 5.78
N GLY A 128 -12.63 -7.85 5.63
CA GLY A 128 -11.94 -8.52 6.75
C GLY A 128 -12.84 -9.45 7.60
N ARG A 129 -14.11 -9.67 7.18
CA ARG A 129 -15.09 -10.52 7.89
C ARG A 129 -15.76 -11.52 6.96
N GLY A 130 -15.04 -12.00 5.96
CA GLY A 130 -15.51 -12.93 4.95
C GLY A 130 -15.38 -12.45 3.52
N VAL A 131 -15.14 -11.15 3.31
CA VAL A 131 -14.73 -10.58 2.02
C VAL A 131 -13.32 -10.05 2.15
N SER A 132 -12.44 -10.48 1.25
CA SER A 132 -11.05 -10.04 1.18
C SER A 132 -10.64 -9.79 -0.26
N TRP A 133 -9.68 -8.93 -0.45
CA TRP A 133 -9.02 -8.67 -1.74
C TRP A 133 -7.53 -9.06 -1.72
N CYS A 134 -7.09 -9.79 -0.69
CA CYS A 134 -5.71 -10.23 -0.55
C CYS A 134 -5.66 -11.64 0.05
N ALA A 135 -5.51 -12.64 -0.80
CA ALA A 135 -5.44 -14.03 -0.35
C ALA A 135 -4.23 -14.30 0.56
N THR A 136 -3.09 -13.66 0.27
CA THR A 136 -1.87 -13.81 1.08
C THR A 136 -1.96 -13.14 2.44
N CYS A 137 -2.82 -12.11 2.59
CA CYS A 137 -3.05 -11.43 3.85
C CYS A 137 -4.00 -12.24 4.76
N ASP A 138 -5.12 -12.68 4.18
CA ASP A 138 -6.27 -13.15 4.96
C ASP A 138 -6.53 -14.65 4.84
N GLY A 139 -5.94 -15.35 3.88
CA GLY A 139 -6.21 -16.76 3.59
C GLY A 139 -5.97 -17.68 4.79
N PHE A 140 -5.01 -17.32 5.64
CA PHE A 140 -4.70 -18.07 6.86
C PHE A 140 -5.86 -18.14 7.85
N PHE A 141 -6.68 -17.09 7.93
CA PHE A 141 -7.82 -17.01 8.86
C PHE A 141 -9.02 -17.86 8.43
N PHE A 142 -9.03 -18.35 7.19
CA PHE A 142 -10.14 -19.14 6.62
C PHE A 142 -9.75 -20.59 6.35
N ARG A 143 -8.89 -21.16 7.19
CA ARG A 143 -8.48 -22.56 7.09
C ARG A 143 -9.67 -23.51 7.16
N ASP A 144 -9.58 -24.60 6.41
CA ASP A 144 -10.56 -25.69 6.36
C ASP A 144 -11.98 -25.26 5.95
N GLN A 145 -12.12 -24.03 5.43
CA GLN A 145 -13.39 -23.51 4.92
C GLN A 145 -13.47 -23.63 3.40
N THR A 146 -14.68 -23.51 2.87
CA THR A 146 -14.91 -23.33 1.44
C THR A 146 -14.73 -21.85 1.11
N ILE A 147 -13.81 -21.54 0.22
CA ILE A 147 -13.51 -20.17 -0.23
C ILE A 147 -13.92 -20.00 -1.68
N ALA A 148 -14.62 -18.92 -1.98
CA ALA A 148 -14.94 -18.50 -3.33
C ALA A 148 -13.98 -17.37 -3.78
N VAL A 149 -13.38 -17.54 -4.95
CA VAL A 149 -12.58 -16.51 -5.61
C VAL A 149 -13.36 -16.00 -6.81
N VAL A 150 -13.60 -14.71 -6.87
CA VAL A 150 -14.34 -14.07 -7.96
C VAL A 150 -13.40 -13.33 -8.89
N GLY A 151 -13.27 -13.81 -10.11
CA GLY A 151 -12.41 -13.26 -11.14
C GLY A 151 -12.02 -14.31 -12.17
N GLY A 152 -11.24 -13.92 -13.16
CA GLY A 152 -10.76 -14.83 -14.22
C GLY A 152 -9.49 -14.32 -14.89
N GLY A 153 -8.84 -13.32 -14.29
CA GLY A 153 -7.50 -12.88 -14.69
C GLY A 153 -6.42 -13.56 -13.86
N ASP A 154 -5.16 -13.25 -14.16
CA ASP A 154 -3.98 -13.85 -13.54
C ASP A 154 -4.05 -13.80 -12.00
N SER A 155 -4.35 -12.64 -11.41
CA SER A 155 -4.47 -12.49 -9.96
C SER A 155 -5.49 -13.45 -9.34
N ALA A 156 -6.66 -13.64 -9.98
CA ALA A 156 -7.68 -14.54 -9.46
C ALA A 156 -7.24 -16.00 -9.48
N VAL A 157 -6.50 -16.41 -10.52
CA VAL A 157 -5.98 -17.77 -10.66
C VAL A 157 -4.83 -18.00 -9.67
N GLU A 158 -3.92 -17.03 -9.54
CA GLU A 158 -2.82 -17.10 -8.57
C GLU A 158 -3.34 -17.17 -7.13
N GLU A 159 -4.28 -16.30 -6.76
CA GLU A 159 -4.89 -16.29 -5.43
C GLU A 159 -5.70 -17.55 -5.16
N ALA A 160 -6.48 -18.05 -6.13
CA ALA A 160 -7.19 -19.31 -5.99
C ALA A 160 -6.22 -20.48 -5.77
N THR A 161 -5.12 -20.52 -6.52
CA THR A 161 -4.08 -21.54 -6.36
C THR A 161 -3.42 -21.44 -4.98
N PHE A 162 -3.11 -20.22 -4.53
CA PHE A 162 -2.52 -20.01 -3.20
C PHE A 162 -3.47 -20.50 -2.08
N LEU A 163 -4.75 -20.19 -2.18
CA LEU A 163 -5.75 -20.56 -1.18
C LEU A 163 -5.99 -22.07 -1.05
N THR A 164 -5.64 -22.88 -2.07
CA THR A 164 -5.70 -24.35 -1.95
C THR A 164 -4.83 -24.91 -0.84
N LYS A 165 -3.85 -24.14 -0.37
CA LYS A 165 -2.98 -24.53 0.76
C LYS A 165 -3.70 -24.50 2.13
N PHE A 166 -4.81 -23.78 2.22
CA PHE A 166 -5.52 -23.52 3.47
C PHE A 166 -6.97 -24.02 3.43
N ALA A 167 -7.67 -23.78 2.32
CA ALA A 167 -9.08 -24.08 2.17
C ALA A 167 -9.34 -25.58 1.99
N SER A 168 -10.47 -26.06 2.52
CA SER A 168 -10.98 -27.42 2.20
C SER A 168 -11.48 -27.50 0.76
N LYS A 169 -11.94 -26.38 0.20
CA LYS A 169 -12.39 -26.25 -1.17
C LYS A 169 -12.23 -24.81 -1.67
N VAL A 170 -11.70 -24.64 -2.87
CA VAL A 170 -11.66 -23.34 -3.57
C VAL A 170 -12.60 -23.41 -4.78
N VAL A 171 -13.48 -22.42 -4.90
CA VAL A 171 -14.42 -22.27 -6.00
C VAL A 171 -14.06 -21.00 -6.76
N LEU A 172 -13.61 -21.13 -8.01
CA LEU A 172 -13.37 -19.99 -8.90
C LEU A 172 -14.66 -19.63 -9.63
N ILE A 173 -15.08 -18.38 -9.50
CA ILE A 173 -16.31 -17.86 -10.12
C ILE A 173 -15.90 -16.86 -11.20
N HIS A 174 -16.21 -17.16 -12.44
CA HIS A 174 -15.96 -16.29 -13.59
C HIS A 174 -17.29 -16.00 -14.33
N ARG A 175 -17.46 -14.78 -14.84
CA ARG A 175 -18.70 -14.33 -15.47
C ARG A 175 -18.86 -14.69 -16.95
N ARG A 176 -17.83 -15.28 -17.56
CA ARG A 176 -17.80 -15.68 -18.98
C ARG A 176 -17.34 -17.12 -19.09
N ASP A 177 -17.86 -17.80 -20.10
CA ASP A 177 -17.40 -19.12 -20.50
C ASP A 177 -16.05 -19.05 -21.23
#